data_62f2035b7e10fff80fb82b3a039c986d
#
_entry.id   62f2035b7e10fff80fb82b3a039c986d
#
_cell.length_a   1.000
_cell.length_b   1.000
_cell.length_c   1.000
_cell.angle_alpha   90.00
_cell.angle_beta   90.00
_cell.angle_gamma   90.00
#
_symmetry.space_group_name_H-M   'P 1'
#
loop_
_entity.id
_entity.type
_entity.pdbx_description
1 polymer ?
#
loop_
_entity_poly.entity_id
_entity_poly.type
_entity_poly.pdbx_seq_one_letter_code
_entity_poly.pdbx_strand_id
1 'polypeptide(L)'
;MAAQKNRAPAKASPRQVGRPSKYRDEFPEQARKLCLLGATDEDMARFSEVATSTGKLWGSQHPAFSAAIKDGKMMADATIADSLYQRAKGYSHRSVKIMVVDKCVEQVPFTEHYPPDPTSMIFWLKNRRPDLWREKQSESSAMTPEEAAQAAQEAIAAAMATTTASSANGSPSAPVSPSLAR
;
A
#
# COMPACT_ATOMS: atom_id res chain seq x y z
N MET A 1 -65.30 5.23 -46.62
CA MET A 1 -64.29 4.17 -46.65
C MET A 1 -63.26 4.47 -45.59
N ALA A 2 -63.28 3.74 -44.49
CA ALA A 2 -62.39 3.97 -43.33
C ALA A 2 -61.10 3.13 -43.47
N ALA A 3 -59.96 3.74 -43.45
CA ALA A 3 -58.66 3.10 -43.53
C ALA A 3 -58.31 2.50 -42.16
N GLN A 4 -58.23 1.16 -42.08
CA GLN A 4 -57.73 0.41 -40.96
C GLN A 4 -56.22 0.60 -40.82
N LYS A 5 -55.83 1.22 -39.71
CA LYS A 5 -54.45 1.41 -39.28
C LYS A 5 -53.92 0.08 -38.68
N ASN A 6 -53.10 -0.65 -39.43
CA ASN A 6 -52.36 -1.82 -38.96
C ASN A 6 -51.40 -1.43 -37.87
N ARG A 7 -51.73 -1.78 -36.62
CA ARG A 7 -50.87 -1.64 -35.43
C ARG A 7 -50.00 -2.88 -35.36
N ALA A 8 -48.70 -2.74 -35.66
CA ALA A 8 -47.74 -3.81 -35.49
C ALA A 8 -47.68 -4.25 -34.01
N PRO A 9 -47.55 -5.56 -33.73
CA PRO A 9 -47.48 -6.06 -32.35
C PRO A 9 -46.17 -5.58 -31.72
N ALA A 10 -46.27 -4.96 -30.54
CA ALA A 10 -45.12 -4.59 -29.72
C ALA A 10 -44.34 -5.86 -29.36
N LYS A 11 -43.03 -5.88 -29.68
CA LYS A 11 -42.10 -6.93 -29.24
C LYS A 11 -42.14 -7.02 -27.74
N ALA A 12 -42.66 -8.13 -27.20
CA ALA A 12 -42.63 -8.44 -25.80
C ALA A 12 -41.16 -8.53 -25.34
N SER A 13 -40.79 -7.72 -24.36
CA SER A 13 -39.50 -7.81 -23.70
C SER A 13 -39.30 -9.21 -23.11
N PRO A 14 -38.12 -9.83 -23.24
CA PRO A 14 -37.89 -11.16 -22.67
C PRO A 14 -38.14 -11.13 -21.16
N ARG A 15 -39.03 -12.00 -20.68
CA ARG A 15 -39.27 -12.21 -19.25
C ARG A 15 -37.95 -12.62 -18.59
N GLN A 16 -37.40 -11.77 -17.74
CA GLN A 16 -36.29 -12.14 -16.90
C GLN A 16 -36.73 -13.25 -15.96
N VAL A 17 -36.21 -14.45 -16.21
CA VAL A 17 -36.41 -15.62 -15.36
C VAL A 17 -35.34 -15.55 -14.27
N GLY A 18 -35.75 -15.30 -13.01
CA GLY A 18 -34.85 -15.25 -11.87
C GLY A 18 -35.29 -14.26 -10.80
N ARG A 19 -34.61 -14.29 -9.64
CA ARG A 19 -34.85 -13.33 -8.56
C ARG A 19 -34.51 -11.92 -9.07
N PRO A 20 -35.35 -10.89 -8.81
CA PRO A 20 -35.07 -9.51 -9.20
C PRO A 20 -33.70 -9.07 -8.71
N SER A 21 -32.95 -8.43 -9.58
CA SER A 21 -31.67 -7.84 -9.18
C SER A 21 -31.89 -6.73 -8.15
N LYS A 22 -31.05 -6.69 -7.11
CA LYS A 22 -31.02 -5.56 -6.16
C LYS A 22 -30.33 -4.31 -6.74
N TYR A 23 -29.84 -4.39 -7.98
CA TYR A 23 -29.16 -3.27 -8.62
C TYR A 23 -30.10 -2.08 -8.81
N ARG A 24 -29.58 -0.87 -8.52
CA ARG A 24 -30.28 0.41 -8.70
C ARG A 24 -29.46 1.33 -9.58
N ASP A 25 -30.12 2.16 -10.37
CA ASP A 25 -29.49 3.12 -11.27
C ASP A 25 -28.69 4.20 -10.53
N GLU A 26 -28.91 4.37 -9.23
CA GLU A 26 -28.19 5.31 -8.36
C GLU A 26 -26.81 4.77 -7.91
N PHE A 27 -26.58 3.46 -7.98
CA PHE A 27 -25.36 2.85 -7.46
C PHE A 27 -24.06 3.30 -8.12
N PRO A 28 -23.98 3.61 -9.43
CA PRO A 28 -22.77 4.15 -10.02
C PRO A 28 -22.32 5.46 -9.36
N GLU A 29 -23.23 6.40 -9.15
CA GLU A 29 -22.93 7.69 -8.53
C GLU A 29 -22.53 7.52 -7.05
N GLN A 30 -23.23 6.65 -6.33
CA GLN A 30 -22.89 6.34 -4.93
C GLN A 30 -21.53 5.65 -4.82
N ALA A 31 -21.24 4.69 -5.68
CA ALA A 31 -19.95 4.00 -5.73
C ALA A 31 -18.80 4.99 -6.04
N ARG A 32 -18.99 5.91 -6.98
CA ARG A 32 -18.02 6.96 -7.27
C ARG A 32 -17.71 7.80 -6.03
N LYS A 33 -18.74 8.26 -5.31
CA LYS A 33 -18.58 9.05 -4.08
C LYS A 33 -17.88 8.27 -2.98
N LEU A 34 -18.20 7.00 -2.81
CA LEU A 34 -17.54 6.14 -1.83
C LEU A 34 -16.06 5.94 -2.18
N CYS A 35 -15.74 5.71 -3.45
CA CYS A 35 -14.35 5.59 -3.91
C CYS A 35 -13.54 6.88 -3.68
N LEU A 36 -14.14 8.06 -3.83
CA LEU A 36 -13.49 9.35 -3.50
C LEU A 36 -13.13 9.46 -2.01
N LEU A 37 -13.85 8.76 -1.15
CA LEU A 37 -13.55 8.67 0.29
C LEU A 37 -12.58 7.52 0.63
N GLY A 38 -12.07 6.81 -0.37
CA GLY A 38 -11.15 5.69 -0.18
C GLY A 38 -11.81 4.37 0.19
N ALA A 39 -13.13 4.23 -0.03
CA ALA A 39 -13.85 2.99 0.28
C ALA A 39 -13.33 1.80 -0.53
N THR A 40 -13.21 0.66 0.15
CA THR A 40 -12.85 -0.62 -0.46
C THR A 40 -14.05 -1.29 -1.14
N ASP A 41 -13.79 -2.35 -1.90
CA ASP A 41 -14.86 -3.15 -2.51
C ASP A 41 -15.77 -3.78 -1.45
N GLU A 42 -15.24 -4.08 -0.27
CA GLU A 42 -16.01 -4.60 0.88
C GLU A 42 -16.91 -3.52 1.48
N ASP A 43 -16.42 -2.31 1.61
CA ASP A 43 -17.20 -1.17 2.12
C ASP A 43 -18.36 -0.84 1.18
N MET A 44 -18.11 -0.86 -0.13
CA MET A 44 -19.16 -0.67 -1.15
C MET A 44 -20.22 -1.77 -1.09
N ALA A 45 -19.80 -3.02 -0.92
CA ALA A 45 -20.72 -4.14 -0.78
C ALA A 45 -21.56 -4.02 0.49
N ARG A 46 -20.94 -3.63 1.59
CA ARG A 46 -21.62 -3.38 2.88
C ARG A 46 -22.64 -2.24 2.77
N PHE A 47 -22.24 -1.14 2.14
CA PHE A 47 -23.14 0.00 1.91
C PHE A 47 -24.37 -0.37 1.08
N SER A 48 -24.17 -1.21 0.06
CA SER A 48 -25.27 -1.68 -0.83
C SER A 48 -26.03 -2.87 -0.27
N GLU A 49 -25.71 -3.33 0.94
CA GLU A 49 -26.29 -4.50 1.60
C GLU A 49 -26.27 -5.78 0.72
N VAL A 50 -25.13 -6.00 0.08
CA VAL A 50 -24.89 -7.18 -0.78
C VAL A 50 -23.54 -7.83 -0.46
N ALA A 51 -23.38 -9.06 -0.95
CA ALA A 51 -22.08 -9.71 -0.88
C ALA A 51 -21.08 -9.06 -1.86
N THR A 52 -19.78 -9.09 -1.53
CA THR A 52 -18.72 -8.58 -2.40
C THR A 52 -18.70 -9.22 -3.79
N SER A 53 -19.05 -10.50 -3.87
CA SER A 53 -19.25 -11.23 -5.14
C SER A 53 -20.35 -10.62 -6.02
N THR A 54 -21.44 -10.13 -5.40
CA THR A 54 -22.52 -9.44 -6.12
C THR A 54 -22.04 -8.08 -6.64
N GLY A 55 -21.26 -7.33 -5.86
CA GLY A 55 -20.63 -6.08 -6.31
C GLY A 55 -19.71 -6.28 -7.52
N LYS A 56 -18.88 -7.32 -7.48
CA LYS A 56 -18.03 -7.70 -8.63
C LYS A 56 -18.84 -8.10 -9.85
N LEU A 57 -19.94 -8.86 -9.66
CA LEU A 57 -20.86 -9.21 -10.74
C LEU A 57 -21.50 -7.97 -11.37
N TRP A 58 -21.92 -6.99 -10.57
CA TRP A 58 -22.44 -5.71 -11.08
C TRP A 58 -21.38 -4.94 -11.89
N GLY A 59 -20.12 -4.98 -11.44
CA GLY A 59 -19.00 -4.40 -12.20
C GLY A 59 -18.84 -4.99 -13.60
N SER A 60 -19.14 -6.30 -13.77
CA SER A 60 -19.10 -6.96 -15.09
C SER A 60 -20.36 -6.74 -15.92
N GLN A 61 -21.53 -6.66 -15.28
CA GLN A 61 -22.83 -6.56 -15.98
C GLN A 61 -23.23 -5.12 -16.32
N HIS A 62 -22.77 -4.13 -15.51
CA HIS A 62 -23.13 -2.74 -15.66
C HIS A 62 -21.88 -1.89 -15.94
N PRO A 63 -21.57 -1.56 -17.20
CA PRO A 63 -20.39 -0.77 -17.57
C PRO A 63 -20.34 0.58 -16.86
N ALA A 64 -21.48 1.23 -16.66
CA ALA A 64 -21.58 2.51 -15.95
C ALA A 64 -21.09 2.40 -14.50
N PHE A 65 -21.41 1.30 -13.81
CA PHE A 65 -20.95 1.05 -12.44
C PHE A 65 -19.44 0.82 -12.39
N SER A 66 -18.91 0.02 -13.30
CA SER A 66 -17.47 -0.21 -13.41
C SER A 66 -16.69 1.08 -13.73
N ALA A 67 -17.21 1.89 -14.67
CA ALA A 67 -16.62 3.18 -15.02
C ALA A 67 -16.60 4.14 -13.81
N ALA A 68 -17.71 4.24 -13.09
CA ALA A 68 -17.84 5.12 -11.91
C ALA A 68 -16.84 4.74 -10.79
N ILE A 69 -16.63 3.44 -10.54
CA ILE A 69 -15.63 2.97 -9.56
C ILE A 69 -14.21 3.35 -10.01
N LYS A 70 -13.88 3.11 -11.27
CA LYS A 70 -12.55 3.44 -11.81
C LYS A 70 -12.28 4.94 -11.74
N ASP A 71 -13.25 5.75 -12.14
CA ASP A 71 -13.17 7.21 -12.09
C ASP A 71 -12.99 7.71 -10.66
N GLY A 72 -13.79 7.22 -9.72
CA GLY A 72 -13.68 7.58 -8.31
C GLY A 72 -12.33 7.22 -7.70
N LYS A 73 -11.82 6.01 -7.94
CA LYS A 73 -10.50 5.58 -7.46
C LYS A 73 -9.38 6.42 -8.10
N MET A 74 -9.43 6.63 -9.41
CA MET A 74 -8.43 7.44 -10.12
C MET A 74 -8.38 8.89 -9.60
N MET A 75 -9.52 9.48 -9.30
CA MET A 75 -9.61 10.83 -8.77
C MET A 75 -9.06 10.93 -7.33
N ALA A 76 -9.37 9.95 -6.48
CA ALA A 76 -8.81 9.85 -5.13
C ALA A 76 -7.29 9.69 -5.17
N ASP A 77 -6.79 8.77 -6.00
CA ASP A 77 -5.35 8.54 -6.18
C ASP A 77 -4.64 9.79 -6.71
N ALA A 78 -5.25 10.50 -7.67
CA ALA A 78 -4.69 11.74 -8.21
C ALA A 78 -4.55 12.83 -7.14
N THR A 79 -5.52 12.95 -6.23
CA THR A 79 -5.49 13.92 -5.13
C THR A 79 -4.35 13.63 -4.15
N ILE A 80 -4.17 12.36 -3.80
CA ILE A 80 -3.07 11.93 -2.93
C ILE A 80 -1.71 12.07 -3.64
N ALA A 81 -1.66 11.72 -4.92
CA ALA A 81 -0.44 11.88 -5.73
C ALA A 81 -0.01 13.35 -5.85
N ASP A 82 -0.97 14.28 -6.00
CA ASP A 82 -0.67 15.71 -5.98
C ASP A 82 -0.12 16.17 -4.63
N SER A 83 -0.75 15.73 -3.53
CA SER A 83 -0.28 16.04 -2.17
C SER A 83 1.14 15.51 -1.91
N LEU A 84 1.44 14.29 -2.35
CA LEU A 84 2.78 13.71 -2.29
C LEU A 84 3.78 14.52 -3.11
N TYR A 85 3.41 14.92 -4.31
CA TYR A 85 4.25 15.73 -5.20
C TYR A 85 4.54 17.10 -4.61
N GLN A 86 3.54 17.77 -4.04
CA GLN A 86 3.72 19.05 -3.34
C GLN A 86 4.67 18.88 -2.14
N ARG A 87 4.50 17.82 -1.36
CA ARG A 87 5.39 17.52 -0.23
C ARG A 87 6.83 17.26 -0.70
N ALA A 88 7.01 16.53 -1.79
CA ALA A 88 8.31 16.25 -2.38
C ALA A 88 9.02 17.54 -2.83
N LYS A 89 8.32 18.48 -3.46
CA LYS A 89 8.86 19.77 -3.90
C LYS A 89 9.10 20.76 -2.76
N GLY A 90 8.42 20.60 -1.66
CA GLY A 90 8.24 21.63 -0.65
C GLY A 90 7.15 22.63 -1.06
N TYR A 91 6.52 23.22 -0.10
CA TYR A 91 5.46 24.20 -0.29
C TYR A 91 5.43 25.23 0.83
N SER A 92 4.78 26.34 0.54
CA SER A 92 4.54 27.39 1.54
C SER A 92 3.04 27.62 1.67
N HIS A 93 2.58 27.83 2.88
CA HIS A 93 1.19 28.18 3.14
C HIS A 93 1.09 29.30 4.17
N ARG A 94 -0.05 29.98 4.17
CA ARG A 94 -0.35 30.99 5.18
C ARG A 94 -0.74 30.29 6.47
N SER A 95 -0.08 30.67 7.56
CA SER A 95 -0.34 30.21 8.91
C SER A 95 -0.57 31.39 9.84
N VAL A 96 -1.12 31.15 11.01
CA VAL A 96 -1.37 32.19 12.02
C VAL A 96 -0.73 31.76 13.33
N LYS A 97 0.19 32.56 13.83
CA LYS A 97 0.76 32.37 15.16
C LYS A 97 -0.05 33.15 16.17
N ILE A 98 -0.53 32.47 17.19
CA ILE A 98 -1.23 33.09 18.32
C ILE A 98 -0.19 33.45 19.37
N MET A 99 -0.13 34.71 19.73
CA MET A 99 0.79 35.26 20.75
C MET A 99 0.00 35.99 21.80
N VAL A 100 0.48 36.03 23.02
CA VAL A 100 -0.06 36.83 24.09
C VAL A 100 0.89 38.01 24.33
N VAL A 101 0.46 39.20 23.99
CA VAL A 101 1.20 40.45 24.20
C VAL A 101 0.35 41.33 25.13
N ASP A 102 0.94 41.75 26.23
CA ASP A 102 0.26 42.63 27.24
C ASP A 102 -1.11 42.07 27.74
N LYS A 103 -1.18 40.74 27.97
CA LYS A 103 -2.40 40.00 28.36
C LYS A 103 -3.50 39.98 27.32
N CYS A 104 -3.23 40.44 26.11
CA CYS A 104 -4.14 40.35 24.96
C CYS A 104 -3.65 39.26 24.02
N VAL A 105 -4.61 38.53 23.42
CA VAL A 105 -4.31 37.48 22.42
C VAL A 105 -4.22 38.15 21.05
N GLU A 106 -3.05 38.16 20.47
CA GLU A 106 -2.81 38.64 19.11
C GLU A 106 -2.60 37.49 18.12
N GLN A 107 -3.17 37.65 16.94
CA GLN A 107 -3.00 36.71 15.82
C GLN A 107 -2.07 37.34 14.78
N VAL A 108 -0.87 36.78 14.65
CA VAL A 108 0.11 37.28 13.70
C VAL A 108 0.14 36.35 12.48
N PRO A 109 -0.32 36.81 11.31
CA PRO A 109 -0.25 36.04 10.09
C PRO A 109 1.20 35.95 9.62
N PHE A 110 1.65 34.74 9.24
CA PHE A 110 2.95 34.52 8.62
C PHE A 110 2.87 33.46 7.53
N THR A 111 3.92 33.37 6.72
CA THR A 111 4.04 32.31 5.73
C THR A 111 4.96 31.23 6.28
N GLU A 112 4.43 30.03 6.44
CA GLU A 112 5.18 28.85 6.85
C GLU A 112 5.71 28.14 5.61
N HIS A 113 6.99 27.81 5.62
CA HIS A 113 7.63 27.11 4.52
C HIS A 113 8.02 25.69 4.95
N TYR A 114 7.48 24.70 4.26
CA TYR A 114 7.87 23.30 4.39
C TYR A 114 8.93 22.97 3.34
N PRO A 115 10.15 22.64 3.75
CA PRO A 115 11.21 22.28 2.81
C PRO A 115 10.88 20.99 2.07
N PRO A 116 11.52 20.73 0.91
CA PRO A 116 11.40 19.49 0.18
C PRO A 116 11.71 18.29 1.06
N ASP A 117 10.91 17.22 0.94
CA ASP A 117 11.07 15.99 1.73
C ASP A 117 11.76 14.90 0.90
N PRO A 118 12.97 14.46 1.27
CA PRO A 118 13.72 13.45 0.53
C PRO A 118 12.99 12.11 0.41
N THR A 119 12.25 11.71 1.46
CA THR A 119 11.51 10.45 1.46
C THR A 119 10.41 10.44 0.41
N SER A 120 9.64 11.53 0.36
CA SER A 120 8.59 11.73 -0.64
C SER A 120 9.16 11.78 -2.06
N MET A 121 10.34 12.42 -2.25
CA MET A 121 11.03 12.46 -3.55
C MET A 121 11.46 11.08 -4.01
N ILE A 122 12.12 10.32 -3.14
CA ILE A 122 12.58 8.96 -3.44
C ILE A 122 11.39 8.06 -3.77
N PHE A 123 10.33 8.12 -2.96
CA PHE A 123 9.11 7.35 -3.19
C PHE A 123 8.50 7.68 -4.55
N TRP A 124 8.36 8.97 -4.88
CA TRP A 124 7.83 9.40 -6.17
C TRP A 124 8.67 8.90 -7.34
N LEU A 125 9.99 9.09 -7.29
CA LEU A 125 10.90 8.71 -8.38
C LEU A 125 10.93 7.19 -8.58
N LYS A 126 11.02 6.39 -7.51
CA LYS A 126 11.05 4.93 -7.57
C LYS A 126 9.76 4.34 -8.15
N ASN A 127 8.61 4.95 -7.89
CA ASN A 127 7.33 4.47 -8.40
C ASN A 127 7.01 5.01 -9.79
N ARG A 128 7.41 6.26 -10.10
CA ARG A 128 7.13 6.89 -11.39
C ARG A 128 8.03 6.39 -12.52
N ARG A 129 9.31 6.19 -12.22
CA ARG A 129 10.32 5.75 -13.18
C ARG A 129 11.22 4.68 -12.56
N PRO A 130 10.66 3.48 -12.31
CA PRO A 130 11.43 2.39 -11.70
C PRO A 130 12.61 1.94 -12.55
N ASP A 131 12.54 2.12 -13.86
CA ASP A 131 13.61 1.86 -14.82
C ASP A 131 14.88 2.65 -14.54
N LEU A 132 14.74 3.89 -14.02
CA LEU A 132 15.86 4.78 -13.73
C LEU A 132 16.26 4.84 -12.25
N TRP A 133 15.28 4.69 -11.34
CA TRP A 133 15.45 5.04 -9.93
C TRP A 133 15.27 3.89 -8.95
N ARG A 134 14.88 2.69 -9.43
CA ARG A 134 14.87 1.51 -8.57
C ARG A 134 16.30 1.12 -8.25
N GLU A 135 16.62 0.91 -6.98
CA GLU A 135 17.87 0.30 -6.59
C GLU A 135 17.95 -1.07 -7.29
N LYS A 136 19.01 -1.27 -8.09
CA LYS A 136 19.35 -2.60 -8.53
C LYS A 136 19.69 -3.37 -7.26
N GLN A 137 18.84 -4.33 -6.88
CA GLN A 137 19.28 -5.34 -5.93
C GLN A 137 20.55 -5.92 -6.56
N SER A 138 21.69 -5.64 -5.91
CA SER A 138 22.91 -6.34 -6.26
C SER A 138 22.57 -7.83 -6.07
N GLU A 139 22.66 -8.60 -7.12
CA GLU A 139 22.49 -10.07 -7.11
C GLU A 139 23.47 -10.77 -6.15
N SER A 140 24.34 -9.99 -5.49
CA SER A 140 25.34 -10.39 -4.52
C SER A 140 24.79 -10.87 -3.16
N SER A 141 23.47 -10.90 -2.93
CA SER A 141 22.91 -11.32 -1.64
C SER A 141 21.89 -12.47 -1.71
N ALA A 142 21.68 -13.03 -2.86
CA ALA A 142 20.97 -14.30 -2.97
C ALA A 142 22.00 -15.43 -3.20
N MET A 143 22.72 -15.80 -2.13
CA MET A 143 23.37 -17.10 -2.10
C MET A 143 22.31 -18.13 -2.47
N THR A 144 22.59 -18.93 -3.50
CA THR A 144 21.69 -20.04 -3.83
C THR A 144 21.56 -20.96 -2.61
N PRO A 145 20.47 -21.68 -2.44
CA PRO A 145 20.32 -22.64 -1.34
C PRO A 145 21.49 -23.64 -1.26
N GLU A 146 22.11 -23.94 -2.40
CA GLU A 146 23.26 -24.82 -2.50
C GLU A 146 24.54 -24.16 -1.97
N GLU A 147 24.79 -22.89 -2.31
CA GLU A 147 25.92 -22.11 -1.78
C GLU A 147 25.79 -21.86 -0.27
N ALA A 148 24.58 -21.63 0.22
CA ALA A 148 24.31 -21.50 1.64
C ALA A 148 24.57 -22.82 2.38
N ALA A 149 24.20 -23.96 1.80
CA ALA A 149 24.45 -25.26 2.37
C ALA A 149 25.94 -25.59 2.37
N GLN A 150 26.68 -25.27 1.31
CA GLN A 150 28.14 -25.44 1.24
C GLN A 150 28.86 -24.58 2.27
N ALA A 151 28.53 -23.30 2.38
CA ALA A 151 29.11 -22.42 3.36
C ALA A 151 28.83 -22.88 4.81
N ALA A 152 27.64 -23.39 5.08
CA ALA A 152 27.31 -23.99 6.36
C ALA A 152 28.13 -25.25 6.66
N GLN A 153 28.35 -26.13 5.69
CA GLN A 153 29.18 -27.31 5.84
C GLN A 153 30.65 -26.98 6.08
N GLU A 154 31.20 -25.98 5.37
CA GLU A 154 32.56 -25.51 5.58
C GLU A 154 32.74 -24.87 6.97
N ALA A 155 31.76 -24.09 7.42
CA ALA A 155 31.78 -23.53 8.76
C ALA A 155 31.76 -24.60 9.87
N ILE A 156 30.97 -25.66 9.67
CA ILE A 156 30.91 -26.80 10.62
C ILE A 156 32.23 -27.57 10.59
N ALA A 157 32.81 -27.82 9.43
CA ALA A 157 34.10 -28.50 9.30
C ALA A 157 35.24 -27.72 9.95
N ALA A 158 35.28 -26.39 9.77
CA ALA A 158 36.24 -25.52 10.42
C ALA A 158 36.10 -25.49 11.95
N ALA A 159 34.86 -25.48 12.47
CA ALA A 159 34.60 -25.55 13.91
C ALA A 159 35.03 -26.88 14.53
N MET A 160 34.83 -27.98 13.81
CA MET A 160 35.27 -29.30 14.25
C MET A 160 36.81 -29.46 14.26
N ALA A 161 37.49 -28.86 13.28
CA ALA A 161 38.96 -28.84 13.21
C ALA A 161 39.57 -28.04 14.38
N THR A 162 38.98 -26.93 14.76
CA THR A 162 39.44 -26.12 15.92
C THR A 162 39.22 -26.84 17.24
N THR A 163 38.14 -27.62 17.37
CA THR A 163 37.83 -28.37 18.59
C THR A 163 38.82 -29.52 18.81
N THR A 164 39.26 -30.20 17.74
CA THR A 164 40.28 -31.25 17.80
C THR A 164 41.67 -30.74 18.14
N ALA A 165 42.03 -29.53 17.67
CA ALA A 165 43.32 -28.92 18.02
C ALA A 165 43.40 -28.45 19.47
N SER A 166 42.26 -28.04 20.06
CA SER A 166 42.19 -27.63 21.52
C SER A 166 42.27 -28.82 22.45
N SER A 167 41.88 -30.02 22.01
CA SER A 167 41.94 -31.23 22.85
C SER A 167 43.37 -31.86 22.91
N ALA A 168 44.26 -31.48 21.98
CA ALA A 168 45.63 -32.05 21.93
C ALA A 168 46.66 -31.26 22.80
N ASN A 169 46.32 -30.13 23.37
CA ASN A 169 47.24 -29.27 24.13
C ASN A 169 46.93 -29.25 25.65
N GLY A 170 46.36 -30.34 26.17
CA GLY A 170 46.21 -30.57 27.59
C GLY A 170 47.39 -31.37 28.14
N SER A 171 48.40 -30.73 28.63
CA SER A 171 49.48 -31.34 29.38
C SER A 171 49.90 -30.49 30.58
N PRO A 172 50.64 -31.05 31.54
CA PRO A 172 50.11 -31.28 32.85
C PRO A 172 50.82 -30.47 33.95
N SER A 173 50.15 -30.37 35.07
CA SER A 173 50.69 -30.29 36.45
C SER A 173 52.06 -29.58 36.68
N ALA A 174 52.03 -28.59 37.48
CA ALA A 174 53.13 -28.25 38.37
C ALA A 174 52.66 -28.30 39.82
N PRO A 175 53.55 -28.77 40.73
CA PRO A 175 53.16 -29.17 42.06
C PRO A 175 53.06 -28.01 43.02
N VAL A 176 52.24 -28.24 43.98
CA VAL A 176 52.06 -27.44 45.21
C VAL A 176 53.34 -27.53 46.04
N SER A 177 53.81 -26.41 46.55
CA SER A 177 54.69 -26.37 47.75
C SER A 177 54.10 -25.41 48.80
N PRO A 178 54.01 -25.84 50.06
CA PRO A 178 53.53 -25.00 51.13
C PRO A 178 54.69 -24.28 51.79
N SER A 179 54.54 -23.03 52.16
CA SER A 179 55.41 -22.38 53.21
C SER A 179 54.53 -21.36 53.91
N LEU A 180 54.14 -21.64 55.00
CA LEU A 180 54.45 -21.38 56.44
C LEU A 180 55.06 -20.00 56.72
N ALA A 181 54.41 -19.35 57.66
CA ALA A 181 54.90 -18.42 58.69
C ALA A 181 55.17 -16.98 58.28
N ARG A 182 54.54 -16.06 58.79
CA ARG A 182 54.37 -15.40 60.12
C ARG A 182 53.38 -14.31 60.08
#